data_caccedc4f1b3374de6cffdde0b43d0e0
#
_entry.id   caccedc4f1b3374de6cffdde0b43d0e0
#
_cell.length_a   1.000
_cell.length_b   1.000
_cell.length_c   1.000
_cell.angle_alpha   90.00
_cell.angle_beta   90.00
_cell.angle_gamma   90.00
#
_symmetry.space_group_name_H-M   'P 1'
#
loop_
_entity.id
_entity.type
_entity.pdbx_description
1 polymer ?
#
loop_
_entity_poly.entity_id
_entity_poly.type
_entity_poly.pdbx_seq_one_letter_code
_entity_poly.pdbx_strand_id
1 'polypeptide(L)'
;GDPRAIPQLTYEQFLDTHARHYNLANSYIVLYGDMEVERELAFLDERYLGDGPRLRDEAERARALQAARDDEADATSDSHSTDGAATTGEPNPLVRQNPLVCDYERVEMATTPDNALVGMAYVIGDAADRKRLVAADVLIDALMGTNEAPVKKAVLAAGLGGNVVSYTSGDLLQPHTLIILQNAKPKVAREFRRVIEDECLRLV
;
A
#
# COMPACT_ATOMS: atom_id res chain seq x y z
N GLY A 1 -1.84 4.81 -4.95
CA GLY A 1 -3.01 5.63 -5.30
C GLY A 1 -3.87 4.99 -6.38
N ASP A 2 -5.12 5.40 -6.50
CA ASP A 2 -5.99 4.91 -7.57
C ASP A 2 -5.63 5.60 -8.90
N PRO A 3 -5.22 4.85 -9.95
CA PRO A 3 -4.88 5.42 -11.25
C PRO A 3 -6.02 6.22 -11.89
N ARG A 4 -7.27 5.92 -11.56
CA ARG A 4 -8.46 6.63 -12.05
C ARG A 4 -8.62 8.01 -11.41
N ALA A 5 -8.09 8.21 -10.22
CA ALA A 5 -8.13 9.49 -9.52
C ALA A 5 -7.02 10.46 -9.99
N ILE A 6 -5.87 9.92 -10.45
CA ILE A 6 -4.72 10.75 -10.84
C ILE A 6 -5.07 11.85 -11.86
N PRO A 7 -5.82 11.56 -12.97
CA PRO A 7 -6.18 12.59 -13.94
C PRO A 7 -7.18 13.64 -13.43
N GLN A 8 -7.78 13.40 -12.27
CA GLN A 8 -8.78 14.29 -11.66
C GLN A 8 -8.16 15.23 -10.63
N LEU A 9 -6.89 15.00 -10.24
CA LEU A 9 -6.19 15.86 -9.30
C LEU A 9 -5.96 17.24 -9.88
N THR A 10 -6.32 18.28 -9.12
CA THR A 10 -5.99 19.64 -9.45
C THR A 10 -4.61 20.03 -8.94
N TYR A 11 -4.03 21.11 -9.49
CA TYR A 11 -2.75 21.62 -9.01
C TYR A 11 -2.83 22.10 -7.55
N GLU A 12 -3.95 22.71 -7.18
CA GLU A 12 -4.20 23.17 -5.80
C GLU A 12 -4.24 21.99 -4.82
N GLN A 13 -4.93 20.90 -5.16
CA GLN A 13 -4.95 19.68 -4.35
C GLN A 13 -3.56 19.07 -4.18
N PHE A 14 -2.76 19.09 -5.25
CA PHE A 14 -1.38 18.61 -5.20
C PHE A 14 -0.53 19.45 -4.24
N LEU A 15 -0.59 20.79 -4.34
CA LEU A 15 0.15 21.71 -3.46
C LEU A 15 -0.30 21.58 -2.00
N ASP A 16 -1.60 21.50 -1.75
CA ASP A 16 -2.18 21.33 -0.42
C ASP A 16 -1.71 20.02 0.23
N THR A 17 -1.79 18.91 -0.50
CA THR A 17 -1.32 17.62 -0.01
C THR A 17 0.18 17.63 0.30
N HIS A 18 0.98 18.25 -0.59
CA HIS A 18 2.41 18.41 -0.35
C HIS A 18 2.68 19.21 0.92
N ALA A 19 2.05 20.38 1.09
CA ALA A 19 2.26 21.25 2.25
C ALA A 19 1.89 20.57 3.58
N ARG A 20 0.84 19.73 3.58
CA ARG A 20 0.41 19.01 4.78
C ARG A 20 1.33 17.86 5.19
N HIS A 21 1.81 17.10 4.21
CA HIS A 21 2.51 15.85 4.48
C HIS A 21 4.04 15.96 4.43
N TYR A 22 4.59 16.91 3.65
CA TYR A 22 6.03 17.08 3.47
C TYR A 22 6.56 18.21 4.33
N ASN A 23 6.64 17.96 5.64
CA ASN A 23 7.19 18.92 6.61
C ASN A 23 8.04 18.17 7.65
N LEU A 24 8.89 18.92 8.36
CA LEU A 24 9.83 18.34 9.33
C LEU A 24 9.13 17.70 10.53
N ALA A 25 7.95 18.18 10.91
CA ALA A 25 7.18 17.58 12.01
C ALA A 25 6.64 16.18 11.66
N ASN A 26 6.57 15.86 10.36
CA ASN A 26 6.13 14.57 9.84
C ASN A 26 7.28 13.80 9.16
N SER A 27 8.50 13.94 9.63
CA SER A 27 9.67 13.29 9.05
C SER A 27 10.50 12.57 10.09
N TYR A 28 11.18 11.49 9.66
CA TYR A 28 12.22 10.82 10.42
C TYR A 28 13.53 10.93 9.65
N ILE A 29 14.57 11.45 10.29
CA ILE A 29 15.90 11.58 9.71
C ILE A 29 16.75 10.43 10.24
N VAL A 30 17.30 9.61 9.35
CA VAL A 30 18.21 8.52 9.69
C VAL A 30 19.58 8.81 9.11
N LEU A 31 20.59 8.87 9.96
CA LEU A 31 21.99 8.99 9.58
C LEU A 31 22.66 7.62 9.70
N TYR A 32 23.36 7.18 8.66
CA TYR A 32 24.05 5.92 8.63
C TYR A 32 25.38 6.04 7.87
N GLY A 33 26.45 5.53 8.43
CA GLY A 33 27.77 5.49 7.82
C GLY A 33 28.90 5.90 8.77
N ASP A 34 30.13 5.94 8.27
CA ASP A 34 31.29 6.46 8.96
C ASP A 34 31.32 7.97 8.83
N MET A 35 30.81 8.66 9.86
CA MET A 35 30.64 10.13 9.87
C MET A 35 30.85 10.73 11.24
N GLU A 36 31.18 12.01 11.29
CA GLU A 36 31.21 12.80 12.52
C GLU A 36 29.79 13.25 12.89
N VAL A 37 29.15 12.50 13.80
CA VAL A 37 27.73 12.69 14.15
C VAL A 37 27.41 14.11 14.59
N GLU A 38 28.27 14.73 15.41
CA GLU A 38 28.11 16.10 15.90
C GLU A 38 28.08 17.12 14.73
N ARG A 39 28.89 16.91 13.72
CA ARG A 39 28.94 17.78 12.53
C ARG A 39 27.66 17.65 11.72
N GLU A 40 27.16 16.44 11.53
CA GLU A 40 25.94 16.19 10.78
C GLU A 40 24.70 16.71 11.55
N LEU A 41 24.67 16.54 12.87
CA LEU A 41 23.61 17.14 13.70
C LEU A 41 23.63 18.66 13.67
N ALA A 42 24.81 19.28 13.76
CA ALA A 42 24.94 20.74 13.64
C ALA A 42 24.48 21.24 12.27
N PHE A 43 24.83 20.53 11.21
CA PHE A 43 24.34 20.83 9.85
C PHE A 43 22.83 20.75 9.74
N LEU A 44 22.21 19.70 10.31
CA LEU A 44 20.76 19.52 10.31
C LEU A 44 20.08 20.63 11.12
N ASP A 45 20.63 20.96 12.28
CA ASP A 45 20.11 22.04 13.13
C ASP A 45 20.18 23.40 12.41
N GLU A 46 21.33 23.75 11.85
CA GLU A 46 21.52 25.01 11.13
C GLU A 46 20.64 25.14 9.89
N ARG A 47 20.50 24.04 9.12
CA ARG A 47 19.88 24.10 7.80
C ARG A 47 18.39 23.79 7.80
N TYR A 48 17.92 22.95 8.73
CA TYR A 48 16.58 22.39 8.69
C TYR A 48 15.80 22.55 9.99
N LEU A 49 16.43 22.40 11.16
CA LEU A 49 15.74 22.39 12.45
C LEU A 49 15.82 23.73 13.18
N GLY A 50 16.82 24.55 12.86
CA GLY A 50 17.02 25.85 13.49
C GLY A 50 15.96 26.88 13.13
N ASP A 51 16.01 28.02 13.81
CA ASP A 51 15.03 29.13 13.72
C ASP A 51 14.94 29.85 12.35
N GLY A 52 15.30 29.16 11.27
CA GLY A 52 15.23 29.69 9.92
C GLY A 52 13.80 30.11 9.51
N PRO A 53 13.60 31.27 8.91
CA PRO A 53 12.29 31.82 8.56
C PRO A 53 11.45 30.86 7.69
N ARG A 54 12.09 30.12 6.80
CA ARG A 54 11.42 29.20 5.87
C ARG A 54 10.68 28.05 6.54
N LEU A 55 11.26 27.49 7.59
CA LEU A 55 10.71 26.28 8.24
C LEU A 55 9.57 26.63 9.19
N ARG A 56 9.63 27.81 9.84
CA ARG A 56 8.51 28.34 10.62
C ARG A 56 7.32 28.61 9.73
N ASP A 57 7.51 29.27 8.60
CA ASP A 57 6.46 29.59 7.65
C ASP A 57 5.78 28.34 7.07
N GLU A 58 6.54 27.30 6.75
CA GLU A 58 6.01 26.03 6.25
C GLU A 58 5.26 25.26 7.33
N ALA A 59 5.79 25.19 8.55
CA ALA A 59 5.13 24.51 9.67
C ALA A 59 3.87 25.29 10.13
N GLU A 60 3.90 26.62 10.11
CA GLU A 60 2.74 27.45 10.41
C GLU A 60 1.67 27.32 9.34
N ARG A 61 2.03 27.30 8.06
CA ARG A 61 1.09 27.04 6.96
C ARG A 61 0.47 25.66 7.05
N ALA A 62 1.26 24.62 7.33
CA ALA A 62 0.76 23.27 7.51
C ALA A 62 -0.21 23.17 8.69
N ARG A 63 0.09 23.83 9.82
CA ARG A 63 -0.80 23.89 11.00
C ARG A 63 -2.07 24.70 10.72
N ALA A 64 -1.96 25.81 10.00
CA ALA A 64 -3.12 26.64 9.65
C ALA A 64 -4.06 25.89 8.69
N LEU A 65 -3.52 25.16 7.72
CA LEU A 65 -4.31 24.32 6.81
C LEU A 65 -4.99 23.16 7.56
N GLN A 66 -4.31 22.57 8.53
CA GLN A 66 -4.91 21.52 9.37
C GLN A 66 -6.03 22.08 10.25
N ALA A 67 -5.80 23.21 10.93
CA ALA A 67 -6.79 23.86 11.77
C ALA A 67 -8.05 24.31 11.00
N ALA A 68 -7.88 24.85 9.80
CA ALA A 68 -9.01 25.24 8.95
C ALA A 68 -9.90 24.06 8.55
N ARG A 69 -9.33 22.87 8.42
CA ARG A 69 -10.09 21.64 8.12
C ARG A 69 -10.76 21.02 9.33
N ASP A 70 -10.11 21.10 10.49
CA ASP A 70 -10.71 20.63 11.74
C ASP A 70 -11.94 21.49 12.05
N ASP A 71 -11.90 22.81 11.76
CA ASP A 71 -13.04 23.72 11.87
C ASP A 71 -14.16 23.43 10.86
N GLU A 72 -13.83 23.06 9.60
CA GLU A 72 -14.81 22.63 8.59
C GLU A 72 -15.45 21.28 8.96
N ALA A 73 -14.69 20.35 9.53
CA ALA A 73 -15.21 19.07 10.00
C ALA A 73 -16.16 19.23 11.18
N ASP A 74 -15.89 20.17 12.10
CA ASP A 74 -16.75 20.45 13.25
C ASP A 74 -18.02 21.22 12.85
N ALA A 75 -17.96 22.11 11.88
CA ALA A 75 -19.10 22.86 11.34
C ALA A 75 -20.14 21.96 10.61
N THR A 76 -19.75 20.77 10.17
CA THR A 76 -20.65 19.81 9.51
C THR A 76 -21.23 18.77 10.46
N SER A 77 -20.85 18.77 11.73
CA SER A 77 -21.26 17.75 12.71
C SER A 77 -22.62 17.98 13.38
N ASP A 78 -23.34 19.07 13.09
CA ASP A 78 -24.60 19.41 13.72
C ASP A 78 -25.84 19.02 12.89
N SER A 79 -25.91 17.77 12.44
CA SER A 79 -27.17 17.16 12.03
C SER A 79 -27.17 15.64 12.22
N HIS A 80 -27.95 15.23 13.22
CA HIS A 80 -28.44 13.87 13.47
C HIS A 80 -28.52 12.96 12.24
N SER A 81 -27.82 11.81 12.28
CA SER A 81 -28.49 10.51 12.13
C SER A 81 -27.47 9.35 12.18
N THR A 82 -27.81 8.41 13.00
CA THR A 82 -27.40 7.01 12.97
C THR A 82 -27.65 6.43 11.58
N ASP A 83 -26.59 6.22 10.82
CA ASP A 83 -26.39 5.13 9.86
C ASP A 83 -25.13 5.45 9.04
N GLY A 84 -24.28 4.47 8.87
CA GLY A 84 -22.95 4.49 8.26
C GLY A 84 -22.74 5.42 7.06
N ALA A 85 -22.72 6.72 7.28
CA ALA A 85 -22.38 7.69 6.26
C ALA A 85 -20.87 7.84 6.18
N ALA A 86 -20.34 7.54 4.98
CA ALA A 86 -18.99 7.88 4.60
C ALA A 86 -18.74 9.36 4.89
N THR A 87 -17.90 9.64 5.88
CA THR A 87 -17.33 10.97 6.08
C THR A 87 -16.58 11.37 4.82
N THR A 88 -16.95 12.50 4.22
CA THR A 88 -16.28 13.12 3.07
C THR A 88 -14.92 13.73 3.43
N GLY A 89 -14.34 13.38 4.58
CA GLY A 89 -12.94 13.63 4.91
C GLY A 89 -12.06 12.62 4.20
N GLU A 90 -10.87 13.03 3.77
CA GLU A 90 -9.87 12.09 3.26
C GLU A 90 -9.73 10.94 4.25
N PRO A 91 -9.80 9.68 3.81
CA PRO A 91 -9.69 8.55 4.72
C PRO A 91 -8.33 8.62 5.41
N ASN A 92 -8.34 8.59 6.74
CA ASN A 92 -7.10 8.50 7.51
C ASN A 92 -6.35 7.25 7.03
N PRO A 93 -5.15 7.35 6.45
CA PRO A 93 -4.42 6.21 5.90
C PRO A 93 -4.05 5.18 6.97
N LEU A 94 -4.15 5.53 8.25
CA LEU A 94 -3.88 4.65 9.39
C LEU A 94 -5.13 3.94 9.92
N VAL A 95 -6.29 4.13 9.29
CA VAL A 95 -7.51 3.38 9.63
C VAL A 95 -7.53 2.06 8.84
N ARG A 96 -7.78 0.97 9.57
CA ARG A 96 -7.96 -0.34 8.93
C ARG A 96 -9.16 -0.32 8.01
N GLN A 97 -8.97 -0.84 6.81
CA GLN A 97 -10.07 -1.14 5.91
C GLN A 97 -10.80 -2.39 6.36
N ASN A 98 -12.11 -2.37 6.25
CA ASN A 98 -12.90 -3.59 6.37
C ASN A 98 -12.54 -4.57 5.25
N PRO A 99 -12.68 -5.89 5.46
CA PRO A 99 -12.46 -6.86 4.41
C PRO A 99 -13.25 -6.51 3.14
N LEU A 100 -12.54 -6.35 2.05
CA LEU A 100 -13.17 -6.18 0.74
C LEU A 100 -13.55 -7.57 0.22
N VAL A 101 -14.84 -7.78 0.01
CA VAL A 101 -15.33 -8.96 -0.71
C VAL A 101 -15.42 -8.57 -2.17
N CYS A 102 -14.35 -8.83 -2.92
CA CYS A 102 -14.31 -8.65 -4.36
C CYS A 102 -14.16 -10.02 -5.03
N ASP A 103 -15.16 -10.47 -5.74
CA ASP A 103 -15.09 -11.74 -6.43
C ASP A 103 -14.10 -11.71 -7.60
N TYR A 104 -14.12 -10.64 -8.37
CA TYR A 104 -13.27 -10.48 -9.55
C TYR A 104 -13.42 -9.08 -10.16
N GLU A 105 -12.31 -8.40 -10.34
CA GLU A 105 -12.26 -7.16 -11.13
C GLU A 105 -11.42 -7.38 -12.39
N ARG A 106 -11.92 -6.93 -13.53
CA ARG A 106 -11.21 -6.96 -14.80
C ARG A 106 -10.92 -5.54 -15.27
N VAL A 107 -9.65 -5.27 -15.48
CA VAL A 107 -9.18 -4.00 -16.04
C VAL A 107 -8.59 -4.28 -17.42
N GLU A 108 -9.04 -3.58 -18.44
CA GLU A 108 -8.52 -3.67 -19.79
C GLU A 108 -7.57 -2.51 -20.06
N MET A 109 -6.39 -2.83 -20.55
CA MET A 109 -5.34 -1.86 -20.88
C MET A 109 -4.87 -2.10 -22.31
N ALA A 110 -4.52 -1.01 -23.01
CA ALA A 110 -3.80 -1.12 -24.28
C ALA A 110 -2.37 -1.62 -24.00
N THR A 111 -2.09 -2.86 -24.37
CA THR A 111 -0.79 -3.50 -24.20
C THR A 111 -0.50 -4.45 -25.36
N THR A 112 0.68 -5.02 -25.39
CA THR A 112 1.03 -6.06 -26.36
C THR A 112 0.20 -7.33 -26.14
N PRO A 113 -0.12 -8.10 -27.19
CA PRO A 113 -0.72 -9.41 -27.07
C PRO A 113 0.08 -10.29 -26.08
N ASP A 114 -0.61 -11.17 -25.39
CA ASP A 114 -0.06 -12.14 -24.44
C ASP A 114 0.58 -11.54 -23.16
N ASN A 115 0.26 -10.29 -22.84
CA ASN A 115 0.72 -9.62 -21.62
C ASN A 115 -0.37 -9.50 -20.55
N ALA A 116 -1.29 -10.46 -20.49
CA ALA A 116 -2.31 -10.49 -19.46
C ALA A 116 -1.74 -10.95 -18.12
N LEU A 117 -2.21 -10.30 -17.03
CA LEU A 117 -1.88 -10.66 -15.66
C LEU A 117 -3.15 -11.11 -14.94
N VAL A 118 -3.03 -12.14 -14.12
CA VAL A 118 -4.09 -12.53 -13.18
C VAL A 118 -3.49 -12.55 -11.78
N GLY A 119 -4.01 -11.69 -10.89
CA GLY A 119 -3.54 -11.56 -9.52
C GLY A 119 -4.54 -12.04 -8.50
N MET A 120 -4.04 -12.59 -7.39
CA MET A 120 -4.78 -12.89 -6.17
C MET A 120 -4.08 -12.21 -5.01
N ALA A 121 -4.86 -11.56 -4.14
CA ALA A 121 -4.34 -10.88 -2.96
C ALA A 121 -4.97 -11.46 -1.69
N TYR A 122 -4.15 -11.63 -0.66
CA TYR A 122 -4.58 -12.07 0.65
C TYR A 122 -4.05 -11.15 1.73
N VAL A 123 -4.93 -10.57 2.54
CA VAL A 123 -4.52 -9.77 3.71
C VAL A 123 -4.05 -10.74 4.80
N ILE A 124 -2.83 -10.53 5.29
CA ILE A 124 -2.20 -11.40 6.29
C ILE A 124 -2.66 -11.04 7.71
N GLY A 125 -2.96 -9.78 7.94
CA GLY A 125 -3.36 -9.28 9.25
C GLY A 125 -2.96 -7.84 9.47
N ASP A 126 -2.28 -7.57 10.57
CA ASP A 126 -1.81 -6.26 10.98
C ASP A 126 -0.28 -6.19 11.00
N ALA A 127 0.28 -5.04 10.61
CA ALA A 127 1.73 -4.81 10.62
C ALA A 127 2.37 -4.95 12.01
N ALA A 128 1.60 -4.76 13.08
CA ALA A 128 2.07 -4.94 14.45
C ALA A 128 2.30 -6.43 14.81
N ASP A 129 1.62 -7.36 14.11
CA ASP A 129 1.84 -8.80 14.31
C ASP A 129 3.04 -9.30 13.49
N ARG A 130 4.22 -8.92 13.92
CA ARG A 130 5.49 -9.28 13.28
C ARG A 130 5.70 -10.79 13.14
N LYS A 131 5.24 -11.58 14.11
CA LYS A 131 5.40 -13.05 14.06
C LYS A 131 4.58 -13.63 12.92
N ARG A 132 3.33 -13.20 12.80
CA ARG A 132 2.43 -13.65 11.74
C ARG A 132 2.93 -13.23 10.37
N LEU A 133 3.44 -12.00 10.25
CA LEU A 133 4.00 -11.48 9.00
C LEU A 133 5.20 -12.31 8.54
N VAL A 134 6.18 -12.56 9.44
CA VAL A 134 7.35 -13.39 9.12
C VAL A 134 6.94 -14.83 8.81
N ALA A 135 5.99 -15.40 9.54
CA ALA A 135 5.50 -16.75 9.27
C ALA A 135 4.83 -16.85 7.89
N ALA A 136 4.05 -15.84 7.50
CA ALA A 136 3.43 -15.79 6.18
C ALA A 136 4.48 -15.65 5.07
N ASP A 137 5.48 -14.84 5.26
CA ASP A 137 6.58 -14.64 4.30
C ASP A 137 7.36 -15.95 4.07
N VAL A 138 7.76 -16.62 5.15
CA VAL A 138 8.41 -17.93 5.08
C VAL A 138 7.50 -18.97 4.40
N LEU A 139 6.20 -18.99 4.71
CA LEU A 139 5.25 -19.92 4.10
C LEU A 139 5.12 -19.67 2.60
N ILE A 140 4.99 -18.41 2.18
CA ILE A 140 4.89 -18.06 0.76
C ILE A 140 6.17 -18.42 0.01
N ASP A 141 7.33 -18.19 0.61
CA ASP A 141 8.61 -18.60 0.00
C ASP A 141 8.69 -20.13 -0.15
N ALA A 142 8.30 -20.88 0.87
CA ALA A 142 8.25 -22.34 0.79
C ALA A 142 7.29 -22.88 -0.28
N LEU A 143 6.15 -22.20 -0.50
CA LEU A 143 5.13 -22.61 -1.46
C LEU A 143 5.40 -22.13 -2.89
N MET A 144 6.09 -21.00 -3.06
CA MET A 144 6.19 -20.27 -4.33
C MET A 144 7.60 -19.83 -4.70
N GLY A 145 8.58 -19.88 -3.79
CA GLY A 145 9.89 -19.26 -3.96
C GLY A 145 10.76 -19.85 -5.07
N THR A 146 10.60 -21.12 -5.40
CA THR A 146 11.33 -21.80 -6.48
C THR A 146 10.38 -22.49 -7.44
N ASN A 147 10.86 -22.87 -8.64
CA ASN A 147 10.04 -23.62 -9.62
C ASN A 147 9.67 -25.04 -9.13
N GLU A 148 10.37 -25.57 -8.15
CA GLU A 148 10.08 -26.87 -7.53
C GLU A 148 9.18 -26.70 -6.27
N ALA A 149 8.93 -25.48 -5.82
CA ALA A 149 8.00 -25.21 -4.73
C ALA A 149 6.58 -25.69 -5.11
N PRO A 150 5.85 -26.33 -4.21
CA PRO A 150 4.69 -27.15 -4.58
C PRO A 150 3.60 -26.37 -5.31
N VAL A 151 3.19 -25.23 -4.80
CA VAL A 151 2.12 -24.42 -5.42
C VAL A 151 2.58 -23.83 -6.75
N LYS A 152 3.80 -23.30 -6.80
CA LYS A 152 4.36 -22.78 -8.06
C LYS A 152 4.46 -23.86 -9.13
N LYS A 153 4.93 -25.04 -8.76
CA LYS A 153 5.03 -26.20 -9.65
C LYS A 153 3.67 -26.64 -10.19
N ALA A 154 2.66 -26.70 -9.33
CA ALA A 154 1.29 -27.03 -9.73
C ALA A 154 0.73 -26.00 -10.73
N VAL A 155 0.90 -24.73 -10.49
CA VAL A 155 0.44 -23.65 -11.39
C VAL A 155 1.17 -23.71 -12.74
N LEU A 156 2.48 -23.90 -12.75
CA LEU A 156 3.26 -24.04 -13.98
C LEU A 156 2.85 -25.30 -14.78
N ALA A 157 2.61 -26.43 -14.10
CA ALA A 157 2.17 -27.68 -14.74
C ALA A 157 0.77 -27.57 -15.35
N ALA A 158 -0.11 -26.73 -14.75
CA ALA A 158 -1.44 -26.47 -15.31
C ALA A 158 -1.39 -25.66 -16.63
N GLY A 159 -0.26 -25.04 -16.96
CA GLY A 159 -0.05 -24.37 -18.25
C GLY A 159 -0.99 -23.20 -18.50
N LEU A 160 -1.40 -22.50 -17.45
CA LEU A 160 -2.36 -21.39 -17.50
C LEU A 160 -1.75 -20.07 -17.95
N GLY A 161 -0.43 -19.94 -17.85
CA GLY A 161 0.35 -18.76 -18.23
C GLY A 161 1.83 -19.08 -18.40
N GLY A 162 2.64 -18.05 -18.55
CA GLY A 162 4.08 -18.19 -18.78
C GLY A 162 4.90 -18.35 -17.51
N ASN A 163 4.50 -17.68 -16.43
CA ASN A 163 5.19 -17.72 -15.14
C ASN A 163 4.25 -17.32 -14.01
N VAL A 164 4.61 -17.65 -12.78
CA VAL A 164 3.91 -17.18 -11.58
C VAL A 164 4.93 -16.64 -10.57
N VAL A 165 4.62 -15.49 -10.01
CA VAL A 165 5.43 -14.82 -8.98
C VAL A 165 4.58 -14.50 -7.77
N SER A 166 5.21 -14.39 -6.61
CA SER A 166 4.59 -13.95 -5.38
C SER A 166 5.46 -12.96 -4.64
N TYR A 167 4.86 -12.06 -3.90
CA TYR A 167 5.57 -11.20 -2.96
C TYR A 167 4.66 -10.79 -1.81
N THR A 168 5.27 -10.53 -0.66
CA THR A 168 4.59 -10.03 0.53
C THR A 168 4.97 -8.58 0.75
N SER A 169 3.98 -7.70 0.84
CA SER A 169 4.16 -6.30 1.24
C SER A 169 3.94 -6.20 2.75
N GLY A 170 5.03 -5.93 3.48
CA GLY A 170 5.03 -5.86 4.94
C GLY A 170 5.05 -4.45 5.52
N ASP A 171 5.08 -3.43 4.67
CA ASP A 171 5.24 -2.01 4.99
C ASP A 171 3.90 -1.24 5.09
N LEU A 172 2.79 -1.94 4.93
CA LEU A 172 1.45 -1.38 5.03
C LEU A 172 0.81 -1.74 6.37
N LEU A 173 -0.16 -0.91 6.83
CA LEU A 173 -0.93 -1.18 8.04
C LEU A 173 -1.58 -2.58 8.01
N GLN A 174 -2.06 -3.00 6.84
CA GLN A 174 -2.59 -4.33 6.57
C GLN A 174 -1.70 -5.03 5.53
N PRO A 175 -0.65 -5.73 5.97
CA PRO A 175 0.22 -6.50 5.10
C PRO A 175 -0.56 -7.49 4.25
N HIS A 176 -0.14 -7.65 3.02
CA HIS A 176 -0.78 -8.58 2.11
C HIS A 176 0.25 -9.36 1.28
N THR A 177 -0.16 -10.53 0.84
CA THR A 177 0.57 -11.32 -0.15
C THR A 177 -0.14 -11.26 -1.48
N LEU A 178 0.62 -11.08 -2.55
CA LEU A 178 0.16 -11.14 -3.92
C LEU A 178 0.74 -12.37 -4.61
N ILE A 179 -0.10 -13.07 -5.38
CA ILE A 179 0.29 -14.15 -6.26
C ILE A 179 -0.17 -13.77 -7.66
N ILE A 180 0.76 -13.64 -8.61
CA ILE A 180 0.51 -13.09 -9.94
C ILE A 180 0.94 -14.09 -11.01
N LEU A 181 -0.03 -14.54 -11.79
CA LEU A 181 0.20 -15.30 -13.03
C LEU A 181 0.52 -14.32 -14.15
N GLN A 182 1.67 -14.47 -14.76
CA GLN A 182 2.16 -13.64 -15.87
C GLN A 182 1.89 -14.32 -17.21
N ASN A 183 1.66 -13.52 -18.24
CA ASN A 183 1.32 -13.99 -19.59
C ASN A 183 0.16 -15.01 -19.53
N ALA A 184 -0.87 -14.63 -18.77
CA ALA A 184 -2.02 -15.50 -18.51
C ALA A 184 -2.83 -15.72 -19.78
N LYS A 185 -3.28 -16.97 -20.00
CA LYS A 185 -4.22 -17.29 -21.07
C LYS A 185 -5.58 -16.64 -20.80
N PRO A 186 -6.41 -16.40 -21.82
CA PRO A 186 -7.73 -15.84 -21.63
C PRO A 186 -8.60 -16.72 -20.70
N LYS A 187 -9.38 -16.06 -19.83
CA LYS A 187 -10.42 -16.68 -18.98
C LYS A 187 -9.92 -17.71 -17.93
N VAL A 188 -8.63 -17.70 -17.58
CA VAL A 188 -8.05 -18.67 -16.63
C VAL A 188 -8.17 -18.27 -15.15
N ALA A 189 -8.69 -17.11 -14.81
CA ALA A 189 -8.67 -16.59 -13.43
C ALA A 189 -9.28 -17.57 -12.39
N ARG A 190 -10.43 -18.18 -12.71
CA ARG A 190 -11.09 -19.16 -11.81
C ARG A 190 -10.28 -20.46 -11.68
N GLU A 191 -9.68 -20.91 -12.77
CA GLU A 191 -8.86 -22.11 -12.76
C GLU A 191 -7.55 -21.86 -12.03
N PHE A 192 -6.93 -20.71 -12.21
CA PHE A 192 -5.73 -20.29 -11.46
C PHE A 192 -5.98 -20.32 -9.95
N ARG A 193 -7.09 -19.73 -9.49
CA ARG A 193 -7.48 -19.77 -8.09
C ARG A 193 -7.67 -21.22 -7.61
N ARG A 194 -8.40 -22.04 -8.36
CA ARG A 194 -8.67 -23.42 -8.00
C ARG A 194 -7.38 -24.23 -7.86
N VAL A 195 -6.43 -24.12 -8.79
CA VAL A 195 -5.15 -24.84 -8.72
C VAL A 195 -4.38 -24.49 -7.45
N ILE A 196 -4.37 -23.23 -7.05
CA ILE A 196 -3.69 -22.80 -5.82
C ILE A 196 -4.41 -23.38 -4.59
N GLU A 197 -5.73 -23.24 -4.53
CA GLU A 197 -6.53 -23.72 -3.39
C GLU A 197 -6.44 -25.26 -3.24
N ASP A 198 -6.57 -25.99 -4.34
CA ASP A 198 -6.49 -27.46 -4.34
C ASP A 198 -5.11 -27.95 -3.89
N GLU A 199 -4.03 -27.31 -4.37
CA GLU A 199 -2.69 -27.68 -3.95
C GLU A 199 -2.41 -27.32 -2.49
N CYS A 200 -2.88 -26.19 -2.01
CA CYS A 200 -2.78 -25.85 -0.59
C CYS A 200 -3.53 -26.84 0.30
N LEU A 201 -4.73 -27.26 -0.11
CA LEU A 201 -5.51 -28.29 0.61
C LEU A 201 -4.83 -29.66 0.60
N ARG A 202 -4.11 -30.02 -0.47
CA ARG A 202 -3.37 -31.26 -0.56
C ARG A 202 -2.17 -31.33 0.39
N LEU A 203 -1.63 -30.17 0.77
CA LEU A 203 -0.45 -30.05 1.63
C LEU A 203 -0.79 -30.04 3.14
N VAL A 204 -2.04 -29.87 3.50
CA VAL A 204 -2.58 -29.91 4.87
C VAL A 204 -3.10 -31.28 5.24
#